data_9240b5437044ecb4152de5274d8d0f09
#
_entry.id   9240b5437044ecb4152de5274d8d0f09
#
_cell.length_a   1.000
_cell.length_b   1.000
_cell.length_c   1.000
_cell.angle_alpha   90.00
_cell.angle_beta   90.00
_cell.angle_gamma   90.00
#
_symmetry.space_group_name_H-M   'P 1'
#
loop_
_entity.id
_entity.type
_entity.pdbx_description
1 polymer ?
#
loop_
_entity_poly.entity_id
_entity_poly.type
_entity_poly.pdbx_seq_one_letter_code
_entity_poly.pdbx_strand_id
1 'polypeptide(L)'
;RRPGDPAGSLSGAGGALMQPAIQWYPGHIAKAERQLKAQLAKVDLVIEVRDARIPRATSHPRLKRWMEGKHRLLVINRRDMVSEAARLSWDRWLRDQGEVPWWCDAKTGTGVKQLQDAAIRAGDQLNARRAGRGMRPRPVRALVLGFPNVGKSALINRLVRQKAVESARRAGVTRTLRWVRVGQALDLLDAPGVLP
;
A
#
# COMPACT_ATOMS: atom_id res chain seq x y z
N ARG A 1 10.20 50.61 -64.42
CA ARG A 1 11.49 50.38 -63.73
C ARG A 1 11.26 49.87 -62.33
N ARG A 2 11.54 48.70 -62.16
CA ARG A 2 12.06 47.88 -61.13
C ARG A 2 12.76 48.56 -59.95
N PRO A 3 13.11 47.85 -58.89
CA PRO A 3 12.94 46.46 -58.43
C PRO A 3 12.80 46.34 -56.93
N GLY A 4 12.63 45.12 -56.43
CA GLY A 4 13.22 44.69 -55.20
C GLY A 4 12.29 43.96 -54.25
N ASP A 5 12.05 42.67 -54.49
CA ASP A 5 11.72 41.74 -53.40
C ASP A 5 12.92 41.53 -52.54
N PRO A 6 12.72 41.32 -51.27
CA PRO A 6 13.34 40.15 -50.67
C PRO A 6 12.36 39.31 -49.83
N ALA A 7 12.59 38.04 -50.00
CA ALA A 7 11.99 36.91 -49.31
C ALA A 7 11.90 37.11 -47.78
N GLY A 8 10.68 37.12 -47.28
CA GLY A 8 10.44 36.93 -45.86
C GLY A 8 10.50 35.46 -45.51
N SER A 9 11.51 35.07 -44.80
CA SER A 9 11.66 33.76 -44.19
C SER A 9 10.59 33.54 -43.11
N LEU A 10 9.67 32.64 -43.37
CA LEU A 10 8.79 32.11 -42.32
C LEU A 10 9.56 31.18 -41.41
N SER A 11 10.15 31.70 -40.38
CA SER A 11 10.60 30.89 -39.24
C SER A 11 9.40 30.53 -38.40
N GLY A 12 8.82 29.37 -38.65
CA GLY A 12 7.85 28.73 -37.78
C GLY A 12 8.51 28.36 -36.45
N ALA A 13 8.39 29.24 -35.47
CA ALA A 13 8.65 28.89 -34.10
C ALA A 13 7.50 27.98 -33.62
N GLY A 14 7.66 26.70 -33.82
CA GLY A 14 6.88 25.68 -33.13
C GLY A 14 7.10 25.79 -31.65
N GLY A 15 6.27 26.58 -30.99
CA GLY A 15 6.18 26.59 -29.53
C GLY A 15 5.72 25.22 -29.08
N ALA A 16 6.68 24.35 -28.75
CA ALA A 16 6.38 23.16 -27.96
C ALA A 16 5.71 23.65 -26.67
N LEU A 17 4.41 23.40 -26.55
CA LEU A 17 3.71 23.53 -25.30
C LEU A 17 4.41 22.59 -24.32
N MET A 18 5.41 23.09 -23.58
CA MET A 18 5.92 22.44 -22.40
C MET A 18 4.74 22.30 -21.46
N GLN A 19 4.12 21.12 -21.44
CA GLN A 19 3.25 20.75 -20.35
C GLN A 19 4.07 20.97 -19.08
N PRO A 20 3.55 21.74 -18.11
CA PRO A 20 4.27 21.88 -16.85
C PRO A 20 4.45 20.47 -16.29
N ALA A 21 5.70 20.01 -16.21
CA ALA A 21 6.01 18.83 -15.46
C ALA A 21 5.32 19.02 -14.11
N ILE A 22 4.46 18.07 -13.72
CA ILE A 22 3.81 18.10 -12.42
C ILE A 22 4.95 18.18 -11.41
N GLN A 23 5.21 19.38 -10.94
CA GLN A 23 6.20 19.62 -9.91
C GLN A 23 5.59 19.10 -8.61
N TRP A 24 5.85 17.85 -8.32
CA TRP A 24 5.68 17.34 -6.97
C TRP A 24 6.55 18.21 -6.07
N TYR A 25 5.92 19.09 -5.34
CA TYR A 25 6.63 20.00 -4.43
C TYR A 25 7.53 19.15 -3.52
N PRO A 26 8.86 19.30 -3.58
CA PRO A 26 9.81 18.48 -2.80
C PRO A 26 9.49 18.44 -1.30
N GLY A 27 8.90 19.54 -0.77
CA GLY A 27 8.48 19.66 0.61
C GLY A 27 7.33 18.72 1.01
N HIS A 28 6.36 18.48 0.12
CA HIS A 28 5.26 17.57 0.40
C HIS A 28 5.71 16.10 0.42
N ILE A 29 6.61 15.73 -0.48
CA ILE A 29 7.21 14.40 -0.52
C ILE A 29 8.04 14.14 0.74
N ALA A 30 8.89 15.08 1.14
CA ALA A 30 9.70 14.97 2.35
C ALA A 30 8.86 14.92 3.63
N LYS A 31 7.73 15.63 3.66
CA LYS A 31 6.76 15.56 4.77
C LYS A 31 6.08 14.20 4.82
N ALA A 32 5.58 13.69 3.69
CA ALA A 32 4.94 12.39 3.60
C ALA A 32 5.92 11.25 3.98
N GLU A 33 7.17 11.31 3.53
CA GLU A 33 8.20 10.36 3.88
C GLU A 33 8.51 10.38 5.39
N ARG A 34 8.61 11.55 6.01
CA ARG A 34 8.78 11.66 7.47
C ARG A 34 7.61 11.08 8.24
N GLN A 35 6.38 11.36 7.80
CA GLN A 35 5.18 10.81 8.42
C GLN A 35 5.15 9.28 8.31
N LEU A 36 5.48 8.75 7.13
CA LEU A 36 5.56 7.31 6.92
C LEU A 36 6.62 6.65 7.83
N LYS A 37 7.82 7.20 7.91
CA LYS A 37 8.89 6.71 8.79
C LYS A 37 8.45 6.71 10.26
N ALA A 38 7.77 7.77 10.70
CA ALA A 38 7.24 7.86 12.06
C ALA A 38 6.17 6.81 12.35
N GLN A 39 5.37 6.42 11.36
CA GLN A 39 4.38 5.35 11.47
C GLN A 39 5.05 3.97 11.45
N LEU A 40 6.01 3.76 10.55
CA LEU A 40 6.77 2.52 10.48
C LEU A 40 7.50 2.21 11.79
N ALA A 41 7.99 3.22 12.50
CA ALA A 41 8.62 3.03 13.82
C ALA A 41 7.68 2.43 14.89
N LYS A 42 6.35 2.59 14.73
CA LYS A 42 5.34 2.15 15.69
C LYS A 42 4.82 0.74 15.43
N VAL A 43 5.14 0.14 14.29
CA VAL A 43 4.59 -1.13 13.82
C VAL A 43 5.65 -2.22 13.73
N ASP A 44 5.19 -3.45 13.79
CA ASP A 44 6.01 -4.66 13.67
C ASP A 44 5.96 -5.24 12.25
N LEU A 45 4.83 -5.03 11.57
CA LEU A 45 4.46 -5.64 10.30
C LEU A 45 3.92 -4.57 9.36
N VAL A 46 4.21 -4.69 8.08
CA VAL A 46 3.61 -3.88 7.01
C VAL A 46 2.78 -4.77 6.09
N ILE A 47 1.56 -4.36 5.83
CA ILE A 47 0.68 -4.97 4.83
C ILE A 47 0.67 -4.03 3.62
N GLU A 48 1.44 -4.35 2.59
CA GLU A 48 1.47 -3.60 1.33
C GLU A 48 0.34 -4.08 0.43
N VAL A 49 -0.56 -3.16 0.04
CA VAL A 49 -1.71 -3.48 -0.82
C VAL A 49 -1.49 -2.93 -2.22
N ARG A 50 -1.58 -3.81 -3.21
CA ARG A 50 -1.54 -3.47 -4.64
C ARG A 50 -2.85 -3.87 -5.34
N ASP A 51 -3.11 -3.28 -6.49
CA ASP A 51 -4.28 -3.59 -7.32
C ASP A 51 -3.97 -4.75 -8.27
N ALA A 52 -4.83 -5.76 -8.30
CA ALA A 52 -4.66 -6.95 -9.14
C ALA A 52 -4.60 -6.65 -10.65
N ARG A 53 -5.25 -5.56 -11.08
CA ARG A 53 -5.24 -5.14 -12.49
C ARG A 53 -3.89 -4.59 -12.94
N ILE A 54 -3.16 -3.95 -12.02
CA ILE A 54 -1.89 -3.26 -12.30
C ILE A 54 -0.90 -3.43 -11.14
N PRO A 55 -0.50 -4.67 -10.77
CA PRO A 55 0.29 -4.92 -9.57
C PRO A 55 1.66 -4.23 -9.60
N ARG A 56 2.26 -4.08 -10.78
CA ARG A 56 3.53 -3.39 -10.96
C ARG A 56 3.39 -1.88 -10.79
N ALA A 57 2.38 -1.27 -11.40
CA ALA A 57 2.16 0.18 -11.35
C ALA A 57 1.74 0.66 -9.95
N THR A 58 1.13 -0.23 -9.15
CA THR A 58 0.76 0.07 -7.76
C THR A 58 1.82 -0.33 -6.73
N SER A 59 3.05 -0.59 -7.19
CA SER A 59 4.23 -0.80 -6.36
C SER A 59 5.02 0.50 -6.21
N HIS A 60 5.22 0.95 -4.97
CA HIS A 60 6.04 2.14 -4.73
C HIS A 60 7.54 1.78 -4.74
N PRO A 61 8.38 2.39 -5.60
CA PRO A 61 9.78 1.96 -5.80
C PRO A 61 10.64 2.11 -4.54
N ARG A 62 10.35 3.08 -3.68
CA ARG A 62 11.10 3.32 -2.44
C ARG A 62 10.57 2.55 -1.24
N LEU A 63 9.42 1.87 -1.37
CA LEU A 63 8.74 1.27 -0.23
C LEU A 63 9.61 0.20 0.44
N LYS A 64 10.27 -0.66 -0.34
CA LYS A 64 11.19 -1.69 0.19
C LYS A 64 12.29 -1.05 1.07
N ARG A 65 12.88 0.05 0.62
CA ARG A 65 13.92 0.78 1.38
C ARG A 65 13.38 1.38 2.68
N TRP A 66 12.17 1.95 2.65
CA TRP A 66 11.56 2.53 3.85
C TRP A 66 11.16 1.49 4.88
N MET A 67 10.85 0.26 4.44
CA MET A 67 10.45 -0.85 5.30
C MET A 67 11.61 -1.75 5.73
N GLU A 68 12.85 -1.35 5.46
CA GLU A 68 14.03 -2.15 5.80
C GLU A 68 13.99 -2.61 7.27
N GLY A 69 14.20 -3.91 7.48
CA GLY A 69 14.12 -4.53 8.82
C GLY A 69 12.69 -4.80 9.33
N LYS A 70 11.64 -4.47 8.58
CA LYS A 70 10.25 -4.81 8.93
C LYS A 70 9.77 -6.06 8.20
N HIS A 71 8.95 -6.85 8.88
CA HIS A 71 8.24 -7.93 8.22
C HIS A 71 7.17 -7.35 7.27
N ARG A 72 7.03 -7.92 6.07
CA ARG A 72 6.10 -7.43 5.05
C ARG A 72 5.24 -8.55 4.50
N LEU A 73 3.94 -8.29 4.37
CA LEU A 73 3.00 -9.10 3.62
C LEU A 73 2.56 -8.32 2.38
N LEU A 74 2.75 -8.89 1.19
CA LEU A 74 2.32 -8.31 -0.07
C LEU A 74 0.92 -8.81 -0.40
N VAL A 75 -0.06 -7.91 -0.42
CA VAL A 75 -1.46 -8.20 -0.76
C VAL A 75 -1.76 -7.70 -2.17
N ILE A 76 -2.29 -8.58 -3.01
CA ILE A 76 -2.85 -8.24 -4.31
C ILE A 76 -4.37 -8.29 -4.18
N ASN A 77 -4.96 -7.10 -4.01
CA ASN A 77 -6.40 -6.92 -3.79
C ASN A 77 -7.17 -6.82 -5.12
N ARG A 78 -8.49 -6.96 -5.08
CA ARG A 78 -9.38 -6.96 -6.25
C ARG A 78 -9.13 -8.14 -7.19
N ARG A 79 -8.89 -9.30 -6.62
CA ARG A 79 -8.73 -10.56 -7.36
C ARG A 79 -9.88 -10.84 -8.31
N ASP A 80 -11.10 -10.43 -7.95
CA ASP A 80 -12.33 -10.54 -8.74
C ASP A 80 -12.28 -9.77 -10.07
N MET A 81 -11.39 -8.79 -10.20
CA MET A 81 -11.28 -7.92 -11.38
C MET A 81 -10.31 -8.43 -12.45
N VAL A 82 -9.73 -9.60 -12.27
CA VAL A 82 -8.80 -10.19 -13.23
C VAL A 82 -9.18 -11.66 -13.50
N SER A 83 -8.92 -12.11 -14.72
CA SER A 83 -9.11 -13.53 -15.08
C SER A 83 -8.11 -14.40 -14.31
N GLU A 84 -8.44 -15.68 -14.16
CA GLU A 84 -7.54 -16.63 -13.49
C GLU A 84 -6.20 -16.76 -14.23
N ALA A 85 -6.22 -16.74 -15.57
CA ALA A 85 -5.00 -16.76 -16.37
C ALA A 85 -4.11 -15.55 -16.10
N ALA A 86 -4.69 -14.34 -16.02
CA ALA A 86 -3.94 -13.12 -15.69
C ALA A 86 -3.40 -13.18 -14.25
N ARG A 87 -4.20 -13.66 -13.29
CA ARG A 87 -3.77 -13.87 -11.91
C ARG A 87 -2.57 -14.79 -11.82
N LEU A 88 -2.62 -15.94 -12.49
CA LEU A 88 -1.51 -16.91 -12.50
C LEU A 88 -0.25 -16.34 -13.13
N SER A 89 -0.38 -15.57 -14.22
CA SER A 89 0.75 -14.90 -14.87
C SER A 89 1.40 -13.88 -13.93
N TRP A 90 0.59 -13.05 -13.25
CA TRP A 90 1.08 -12.11 -12.25
C TRP A 90 1.67 -12.80 -11.02
N ASP A 91 1.06 -13.89 -10.55
CA ASP A 91 1.59 -14.65 -9.40
C ASP A 91 2.98 -15.19 -9.71
N ARG A 92 3.17 -15.80 -10.89
CA ARG A 92 4.48 -16.29 -11.35
C ARG A 92 5.50 -15.16 -11.42
N TRP A 93 5.14 -14.06 -12.10
CA TRP A 93 6.04 -12.91 -12.23
C TRP A 93 6.45 -12.33 -10.87
N LEU A 94 5.53 -12.20 -9.91
CA LEU A 94 5.83 -11.71 -8.57
C LEU A 94 6.76 -12.67 -7.82
N ARG A 95 6.54 -13.97 -7.94
CA ARG A 95 7.40 -14.99 -7.30
C ARG A 95 8.80 -15.01 -7.90
N ASP A 96 8.93 -14.81 -9.20
CA ASP A 96 10.22 -14.66 -9.88
C ASP A 96 10.99 -13.42 -9.40
N GLN A 97 10.29 -12.41 -8.89
CA GLN A 97 10.89 -11.24 -8.20
C GLN A 97 11.16 -11.48 -6.70
N GLY A 98 10.99 -12.71 -6.20
CA GLY A 98 11.17 -13.06 -4.80
C GLY A 98 10.04 -12.62 -3.89
N GLU A 99 8.86 -12.27 -4.45
CA GLU A 99 7.69 -11.87 -3.68
C GLU A 99 6.79 -13.07 -3.34
N VAL A 100 6.08 -12.98 -2.21
CA VAL A 100 5.03 -13.94 -1.84
C VAL A 100 3.70 -13.19 -1.80
N PRO A 101 2.94 -13.20 -2.92
CA PRO A 101 1.69 -12.45 -3.00
C PRO A 101 0.54 -13.17 -2.28
N TRP A 102 -0.25 -12.41 -1.52
CA TRP A 102 -1.51 -12.82 -0.93
C TRP A 102 -2.65 -12.24 -1.75
N TRP A 103 -3.31 -13.09 -2.53
CA TRP A 103 -4.40 -12.68 -3.40
C TRP A 103 -5.69 -12.56 -2.60
N CYS A 104 -6.26 -11.36 -2.56
CA CYS A 104 -7.46 -11.05 -1.80
C CYS A 104 -8.51 -10.36 -2.66
N ASP A 105 -9.76 -10.56 -2.25
CA ASP A 105 -10.88 -9.72 -2.63
C ASP A 105 -11.53 -9.17 -1.35
N ALA A 106 -11.30 -7.91 -1.06
CA ALA A 106 -11.85 -7.26 0.13
C ALA A 106 -13.39 -7.13 0.06
N LYS A 107 -13.99 -7.16 -1.13
CA LYS A 107 -15.45 -7.07 -1.32
C LYS A 107 -16.14 -8.37 -0.91
N THR A 108 -15.67 -9.51 -1.40
CA THR A 108 -16.24 -10.82 -1.08
C THR A 108 -15.66 -11.45 0.18
N GLY A 109 -14.43 -11.09 0.54
CA GLY A 109 -13.68 -11.67 1.65
C GLY A 109 -12.77 -12.83 1.25
N THR A 110 -12.72 -13.17 -0.04
CA THR A 110 -11.84 -14.23 -0.55
C THR A 110 -10.38 -13.92 -0.22
N GLY A 111 -9.64 -14.87 0.34
CA GLY A 111 -8.23 -14.73 0.68
C GLY A 111 -7.93 -13.90 1.93
N VAL A 112 -8.91 -13.18 2.48
CA VAL A 112 -8.70 -12.27 3.62
C VAL A 112 -8.40 -13.03 4.91
N LYS A 113 -9.04 -14.18 5.12
CA LYS A 113 -8.76 -15.04 6.29
C LYS A 113 -7.31 -15.55 6.25
N GLN A 114 -6.85 -16.03 5.10
CA GLN A 114 -5.47 -16.52 4.92
C GLN A 114 -4.45 -15.41 5.19
N LEU A 115 -4.73 -14.17 4.73
CA LEU A 115 -3.91 -13.00 5.03
C LEU A 115 -3.88 -12.71 6.53
N GLN A 116 -5.03 -12.76 7.21
CA GLN A 116 -5.10 -12.55 8.65
C GLN A 116 -4.28 -13.60 9.41
N ASP A 117 -4.41 -14.89 9.04
CA ASP A 117 -3.66 -15.98 9.65
C ASP A 117 -2.15 -15.82 9.42
N ALA A 118 -1.74 -15.31 8.24
CA ALA A 118 -0.34 -14.99 7.96
C ALA A 118 0.18 -13.84 8.84
N ALA A 119 -0.62 -12.80 9.04
CA ALA A 119 -0.26 -11.69 9.92
C ALA A 119 -0.13 -12.14 11.39
N ILE A 120 -1.01 -13.01 11.86
CA ILE A 120 -0.96 -13.59 13.21
C ILE A 120 0.31 -14.45 13.37
N ARG A 121 0.60 -15.34 12.43
CA ARG A 121 1.83 -16.17 12.47
C ARG A 121 3.10 -15.31 12.50
N ALA A 122 3.14 -14.21 11.74
CA ALA A 122 4.24 -13.26 11.81
C ALA A 122 4.36 -12.64 13.21
N GLY A 123 3.22 -12.34 13.85
CA GLY A 123 3.15 -11.83 15.22
C GLY A 123 3.65 -12.84 16.26
N ASP A 124 3.30 -14.11 16.11
CA ASP A 124 3.75 -15.18 17.01
C ASP A 124 5.27 -15.34 16.98
N GLN A 125 5.88 -15.28 15.79
CA GLN A 125 7.35 -15.30 15.64
C GLN A 125 8.02 -14.10 16.32
N LEU A 126 7.42 -12.93 16.21
CA LEU A 126 7.90 -11.72 16.88
C LEU A 126 7.75 -11.81 18.39
N ASN A 127 6.65 -12.36 18.88
CA ASN A 127 6.41 -12.57 20.31
C ASN A 127 7.34 -13.63 20.89
N ALA A 128 7.66 -14.70 20.17
CA ALA A 128 8.67 -15.68 20.57
C ALA A 128 10.05 -15.03 20.78
N ARG A 129 10.48 -14.15 19.85
CA ARG A 129 11.72 -13.37 19.99
C ARG A 129 11.68 -12.40 21.18
N ARG A 130 10.51 -11.82 21.49
CA ARG A 130 10.30 -10.94 22.65
C ARG A 130 10.40 -11.71 23.95
N ALA A 131 9.75 -12.88 24.04
CA ALA A 131 9.81 -13.76 25.20
C ALA A 131 11.25 -14.15 25.52
N GLY A 132 12.07 -14.47 24.51
CA GLY A 132 13.50 -14.75 24.66
C GLY A 132 14.31 -13.57 25.20
N ARG A 133 13.75 -12.34 25.19
CA ARG A 133 14.35 -11.12 25.78
C ARG A 133 13.66 -10.67 27.06
N GLY A 134 12.83 -11.53 27.69
CA GLY A 134 12.08 -11.19 28.90
C GLY A 134 10.93 -10.21 28.73
N MET A 135 10.53 -9.90 27.47
CA MET A 135 9.42 -8.98 27.20
C MET A 135 8.08 -9.72 27.12
N ARG A 136 7.02 -9.06 27.57
CA ARG A 136 5.67 -9.63 27.47
C ARG A 136 5.17 -9.69 26.01
N PRO A 137 4.47 -10.77 25.63
CA PRO A 137 3.79 -10.85 24.35
C PRO A 137 2.71 -9.77 24.24
N ARG A 138 2.49 -9.27 23.02
CA ARG A 138 1.43 -8.29 22.72
C ARG A 138 0.87 -8.55 21.33
N PRO A 139 -0.32 -8.01 21.00
CA PRO A 139 -0.84 -8.05 19.64
C PRO A 139 0.19 -7.50 18.64
N VAL A 140 0.30 -8.13 17.47
CA VAL A 140 1.15 -7.61 16.40
C VAL A 140 0.57 -6.30 15.88
N ARG A 141 1.41 -5.29 15.74
CA ARG A 141 1.04 -4.00 15.20
C ARG A 141 1.36 -3.96 13.71
N ALA A 142 0.34 -3.80 12.86
CA ALA A 142 0.51 -3.77 11.42
C ALA A 142 0.05 -2.43 10.84
N LEU A 143 0.81 -1.92 9.88
CA LEU A 143 0.48 -0.75 9.08
C LEU A 143 0.04 -1.20 7.70
N VAL A 144 -1.14 -0.74 7.24
CA VAL A 144 -1.64 -1.01 5.89
C VAL A 144 -1.22 0.14 4.97
N LEU A 145 -0.41 -0.17 3.96
CA LEU A 145 0.12 0.77 2.99
C LEU A 145 -0.31 0.41 1.56
N GLY A 146 -0.37 1.38 0.70
CA GLY A 146 -0.66 1.21 -0.72
C GLY A 146 -1.08 2.52 -1.37
N PHE A 147 -1.06 2.56 -2.69
CA PHE A 147 -1.51 3.72 -3.45
C PHE A 147 -2.98 4.06 -3.16
N PRO A 148 -3.44 5.29 -3.47
CA PRO A 148 -4.85 5.62 -3.42
C PRO A 148 -5.69 4.65 -4.26
N ASN A 149 -6.89 4.33 -3.78
CA ASN A 149 -7.90 3.52 -4.50
C ASN A 149 -7.55 2.04 -4.77
N VAL A 150 -6.50 1.48 -4.19
CA VAL A 150 -6.21 0.02 -4.28
C VAL A 150 -7.10 -0.84 -3.38
N GLY A 151 -7.95 -0.19 -2.55
CA GLY A 151 -8.90 -0.87 -1.68
C GLY A 151 -8.41 -1.11 -0.24
N LYS A 152 -7.46 -0.31 0.27
CA LYS A 152 -6.97 -0.40 1.66
C LYS A 152 -8.10 -0.35 2.70
N SER A 153 -8.96 0.66 2.60
CA SER A 153 -10.08 0.84 3.55
C SER A 153 -11.07 -0.32 3.52
N ALA A 154 -11.35 -0.85 2.32
CA ALA A 154 -12.20 -2.02 2.17
C ALA A 154 -11.55 -3.27 2.81
N LEU A 155 -10.24 -3.44 2.63
CA LEU A 155 -9.49 -4.53 3.23
C LEU A 155 -9.46 -4.43 4.77
N ILE A 156 -9.18 -3.24 5.31
CA ILE A 156 -9.21 -2.98 6.75
C ILE A 156 -10.59 -3.28 7.31
N ASN A 157 -11.66 -2.75 6.69
CA ASN A 157 -13.03 -3.00 7.10
C ASN A 157 -13.38 -4.49 7.07
N ARG A 158 -12.90 -5.23 6.07
CA ARG A 158 -13.14 -6.66 5.97
C ARG A 158 -12.41 -7.43 7.07
N LEU A 159 -11.15 -7.13 7.34
CA LEU A 159 -10.37 -7.71 8.43
C LEU A 159 -11.03 -7.47 9.80
N VAL A 160 -11.56 -6.27 10.01
CA VAL A 160 -12.28 -5.92 11.24
C VAL A 160 -13.60 -6.67 11.34
N ARG A 161 -14.39 -6.74 10.27
CA ARG A 161 -15.70 -7.40 10.26
C ARG A 161 -15.63 -8.91 10.44
N GLN A 162 -14.60 -9.57 9.95
CA GLN A 162 -14.46 -11.02 10.15
C GLN A 162 -14.39 -11.43 11.62
N LYS A 163 -14.08 -10.48 12.54
CA LYS A 163 -14.15 -10.71 13.98
C LYS A 163 -15.13 -9.80 14.74
N ALA A 164 -15.75 -8.83 14.07
CA ALA A 164 -16.72 -7.93 14.68
C ALA A 164 -18.10 -8.55 14.96
N VAL A 165 -18.27 -9.85 14.72
CA VAL A 165 -19.42 -10.60 15.24
C VAL A 165 -19.42 -10.65 16.77
N GLU A 166 -18.27 -10.35 17.43
CA GLU A 166 -18.15 -10.32 18.89
C GLU A 166 -18.07 -8.92 19.52
N SER A 167 -17.92 -7.84 18.75
CA SER A 167 -17.85 -6.48 19.34
C SER A 167 -18.49 -5.46 18.42
N ALA A 168 -19.78 -5.23 18.70
CA ALA A 168 -20.57 -4.22 18.00
C ALA A 168 -20.12 -2.79 18.29
N ARG A 169 -20.09 -1.99 17.20
CA ARG A 169 -20.29 -0.54 17.07
C ARG A 169 -19.23 0.40 17.67
N ARG A 170 -18.47 1.04 16.74
CA ARG A 170 -18.41 2.52 16.63
C ARG A 170 -17.77 2.89 15.29
N ALA A 171 -18.59 3.33 14.35
CA ALA A 171 -18.18 3.99 13.12
C ALA A 171 -17.95 5.48 13.43
N GLY A 172 -16.82 6.02 12.99
CA GLY A 172 -16.53 7.44 12.98
C GLY A 172 -15.42 7.71 11.98
N VAL A 173 -15.65 8.57 11.00
CA VAL A 173 -14.65 9.06 10.06
C VAL A 173 -13.59 9.81 10.85
N THR A 174 -12.34 9.33 10.87
CA THR A 174 -11.26 9.96 11.62
C THR A 174 -10.11 10.34 10.69
N ARG A 175 -9.76 11.63 10.66
CA ARG A 175 -8.57 12.20 9.98
C ARG A 175 -7.27 12.01 10.76
N THR A 176 -7.29 11.25 11.84
CA THR A 176 -6.16 10.98 12.72
C THR A 176 -5.77 9.51 12.66
N LEU A 177 -4.49 9.22 12.85
CA LEU A 177 -3.94 7.88 13.02
C LEU A 177 -4.76 7.11 14.05
N ARG A 178 -5.40 6.03 13.63
CA ARG A 178 -6.25 5.23 14.49
C ARG A 178 -5.78 3.79 14.53
N TRP A 179 -5.61 3.27 15.73
CA TRP A 179 -5.44 1.85 15.96
C TRP A 179 -6.80 1.14 15.94
N VAL A 180 -6.91 0.12 15.11
CA VAL A 180 -8.11 -0.70 15.01
C VAL A 180 -7.74 -2.12 15.40
N ARG A 181 -8.36 -2.62 16.46
CA ARG A 181 -8.12 -3.98 16.93
C ARG A 181 -8.87 -5.00 16.09
N VAL A 182 -8.13 -6.02 15.64
CA VAL A 182 -8.66 -7.18 14.91
C VAL A 182 -8.49 -8.43 15.77
N GLY A 183 -9.52 -8.76 16.53
CA GLY A 183 -9.43 -9.82 17.53
C GLY A 183 -8.45 -9.47 18.65
N GLN A 184 -7.79 -10.49 19.21
CA GLN A 184 -6.82 -10.30 20.30
C GLN A 184 -5.36 -10.25 19.82
N ALA A 185 -5.09 -10.65 18.57
CA ALA A 185 -3.74 -10.89 18.08
C ALA A 185 -3.20 -9.82 17.12
N LEU A 186 -4.06 -8.92 16.59
CA LEU A 186 -3.66 -7.97 15.56
C LEU A 186 -4.23 -6.57 15.83
N ASP A 187 -3.36 -5.57 15.87
CA ASP A 187 -3.71 -4.16 15.90
C ASP A 187 -3.31 -3.54 14.53
N LEU A 188 -4.29 -3.01 13.80
CA LEU A 188 -4.06 -2.31 12.53
C LEU A 188 -3.93 -0.82 12.77
N LEU A 189 -2.94 -0.21 12.19
CA LEU A 189 -2.82 1.24 12.08
C LEU A 189 -3.44 1.68 10.76
N ASP A 190 -4.58 2.35 10.87
CA ASP A 190 -5.21 3.01 9.73
C ASP A 190 -4.51 4.34 9.48
N ALA A 191 -3.70 4.38 8.44
CA ALA A 191 -2.96 5.57 8.03
C ALA A 191 -3.60 6.15 6.77
N PRO A 192 -4.27 7.31 6.84
CA PRO A 192 -4.79 7.95 5.67
C PRO A 192 -3.66 8.37 4.73
N GLY A 193 -3.72 7.90 3.46
CA GLY A 193 -3.01 8.47 2.32
C GLY A 193 -1.52 8.79 2.49
N VAL A 194 -0.69 7.81 2.90
CA VAL A 194 0.71 8.08 3.24
C VAL A 194 1.67 7.89 2.06
N LEU A 195 1.24 7.25 0.99
CA LEU A 195 2.04 7.14 -0.22
C LEU A 195 1.69 8.30 -1.16
N PRO A 196 2.68 9.12 -1.54
CA PRO A 196 2.49 10.14 -2.56
C PRO A 196 2.26 9.54 -3.92
#